data_a5f746695e9361789572862041b3eb9a
#
_entry.id   a5f746695e9361789572862041b3eb9a
#
_cell.length_a   1.000
_cell.length_b   1.000
_cell.length_c   1.000
_cell.angle_alpha   90.00
_cell.angle_beta   90.00
_cell.angle_gamma   90.00
#
_symmetry.space_group_name_H-M   'P 1'
#
loop_
_entity.id
_entity.type
_entity.pdbx_description
1 polymer ?
#
loop_
_entity_poly.entity_id
_entity_poly.type
_entity_poly.pdbx_seq_one_letter_code
_entity_poly.pdbx_strand_id
1 'polypeptide(L)'
;MRDPAFRDDPYPLLHALRERGRIERDVVGIWLVGHHADVSAGLRDPQLSREPWRLPAWDTLRPFVADSTLERTTLQWMLMNDPPKHTRLRRLVNGAFKPPVIEALRERIGQITDELLAALPAPGSAEPFDLMTGLAQPLPVRVICDVLGLPAADF
;
A
#
# COMPACT_ATOMS: atom_id res chain seq x y z
N MET A 1 -13.38 -13.10 -3.46
CA MET A 1 -13.30 -11.68 -3.07
C MET A 1 -14.26 -10.75 -3.83
N ARG A 2 -15.18 -11.28 -4.64
CA ARG A 2 -16.24 -10.49 -5.31
C ARG A 2 -17.58 -10.53 -4.58
N ASP A 3 -17.65 -11.20 -3.43
CA ASP A 3 -18.87 -11.27 -2.62
C ASP A 3 -19.10 -9.91 -1.93
N PRO A 4 -20.24 -9.26 -2.16
CA PRO A 4 -20.58 -8.00 -1.48
C PRO A 4 -20.54 -8.14 0.05
N ALA A 5 -21.03 -9.25 0.61
CA ALA A 5 -21.03 -9.48 2.05
C ALA A 5 -19.62 -9.49 2.65
N PHE A 6 -18.64 -10.08 1.95
CA PHE A 6 -17.24 -10.02 2.37
C PHE A 6 -16.65 -8.61 2.33
N ARG A 7 -17.11 -7.79 1.40
CA ARG A 7 -16.62 -6.42 1.28
C ARG A 7 -17.21 -5.50 2.37
N ASP A 8 -18.44 -5.76 2.77
CA ASP A 8 -19.13 -4.99 3.81
C ASP A 8 -18.66 -5.39 5.21
N ASP A 9 -18.47 -6.70 5.47
CA ASP A 9 -17.88 -7.22 6.72
C ASP A 9 -17.01 -8.47 6.44
N PRO A 10 -15.70 -8.33 6.33
CA PRO A 10 -14.78 -9.45 6.08
C PRO A 10 -14.51 -10.30 7.32
N TYR A 11 -14.79 -9.82 8.53
CA TYR A 11 -14.33 -10.42 9.78
C TYR A 11 -14.90 -11.81 10.06
N PRO A 12 -16.18 -12.13 9.83
CA PRO A 12 -16.71 -13.47 10.06
C PRO A 12 -15.96 -14.54 9.27
N LEU A 13 -15.68 -14.27 7.98
CA LEU A 13 -14.92 -15.19 7.15
C LEU A 13 -13.47 -15.33 7.62
N LEU A 14 -12.83 -14.23 8.00
CA LEU A 14 -11.45 -14.24 8.52
C LEU A 14 -11.36 -14.95 9.88
N HIS A 15 -12.38 -14.87 10.72
CA HIS A 15 -12.48 -15.64 11.96
C HIS A 15 -12.58 -17.13 11.66
N ALA A 16 -13.53 -17.54 10.80
CA ALA A 16 -13.70 -18.92 10.39
C ALA A 16 -12.42 -19.51 9.77
N LEU A 17 -11.68 -18.73 9.00
CA LEU A 17 -10.38 -19.12 8.44
C LEU A 17 -9.36 -19.45 9.56
N ARG A 18 -9.27 -18.59 10.58
CA ARG A 18 -8.34 -18.81 11.71
C ARG A 18 -8.70 -20.02 12.56
N GLU A 19 -10.00 -20.33 12.70
CA GLU A 19 -10.48 -21.50 13.44
C GLU A 19 -10.19 -22.84 12.74
N ARG A 20 -10.09 -22.82 11.40
CA ARG A 20 -9.75 -24.02 10.62
C ARG A 20 -8.31 -24.48 10.83
N GLY A 21 -7.39 -23.53 10.95
CA GLY A 21 -5.98 -23.85 11.15
C GLY A 21 -5.07 -22.64 11.04
N ARG A 22 -3.79 -22.86 11.32
CA ARG A 22 -2.77 -21.80 11.26
C ARG A 22 -2.43 -21.42 9.83
N ILE A 23 -2.38 -22.40 8.94
CA ILE A 23 -2.06 -22.26 7.52
C ILE A 23 -3.02 -23.13 6.73
N GLU A 24 -3.78 -22.54 5.84
CA GLU A 24 -4.75 -23.20 4.99
C GLU A 24 -4.37 -23.05 3.52
N ARG A 25 -4.75 -24.02 2.70
CA ARG A 25 -4.60 -23.93 1.26
C ARG A 25 -5.97 -23.76 0.63
N ASP A 26 -6.15 -22.70 -0.15
CA ASP A 26 -7.42 -22.47 -0.84
C ASP A 26 -7.58 -23.39 -2.08
N VAL A 27 -8.75 -23.32 -2.69
CA VAL A 27 -9.12 -24.17 -3.85
C VAL A 27 -8.30 -23.88 -5.10
N VAL A 28 -7.66 -22.72 -5.18
CA VAL A 28 -6.77 -22.33 -6.29
C VAL A 28 -5.29 -22.53 -5.95
N GLY A 29 -5.01 -23.09 -4.77
CA GLY A 29 -3.68 -23.49 -4.34
C GLY A 29 -2.88 -22.38 -3.63
N ILE A 30 -3.51 -21.27 -3.28
CA ILE A 30 -2.89 -20.18 -2.52
C ILE A 30 -2.87 -20.56 -1.04
N TRP A 31 -1.74 -20.33 -0.37
CA TRP A 31 -1.62 -20.50 1.06
C TRP A 31 -2.14 -19.28 1.81
N LEU A 32 -3.08 -19.48 2.70
CA LEU A 32 -3.70 -18.47 3.54
C LEU A 32 -3.15 -18.58 4.95
N VAL A 33 -2.62 -17.50 5.49
CA VAL A 33 -2.02 -17.43 6.82
C VAL A 33 -2.80 -16.41 7.63
N GLY A 34 -3.57 -16.88 8.63
CA GLY A 34 -4.52 -16.04 9.38
C GLY A 34 -4.02 -15.53 10.74
N HIS A 35 -2.95 -16.09 11.30
CA HIS A 35 -2.45 -15.73 12.62
C HIS A 35 -1.30 -14.72 12.54
N HIS A 36 -1.36 -13.68 13.34
CA HIS A 36 -0.36 -12.60 13.34
C HIS A 36 1.08 -13.09 13.50
N ALA A 37 1.32 -14.05 14.40
CA ALA A 37 2.66 -14.60 14.62
C ALA A 37 3.22 -15.28 13.37
N ASP A 38 2.39 -16.05 12.67
CA ASP A 38 2.78 -16.76 11.45
C ASP A 38 2.99 -15.81 10.28
N VAL A 39 2.10 -14.82 10.11
CA VAL A 39 2.27 -13.74 9.12
C VAL A 39 3.58 -12.98 9.38
N SER A 40 3.82 -12.60 10.64
CA SER A 40 5.03 -11.88 11.03
C SER A 40 6.31 -12.70 10.82
N ALA A 41 6.27 -14.01 11.09
CA ALA A 41 7.38 -14.92 10.81
C ALA A 41 7.60 -15.05 9.29
N GLY A 42 6.56 -15.32 8.51
CA GLY A 42 6.64 -15.46 7.06
C GLY A 42 7.17 -14.20 6.35
N LEU A 43 6.76 -13.02 6.79
CA LEU A 43 7.26 -11.75 6.21
C LEU A 43 8.75 -11.50 6.47
N ARG A 44 9.36 -12.21 7.42
CA ARG A 44 10.80 -12.11 7.76
C ARG A 44 11.61 -13.31 7.29
N ASP A 45 10.95 -14.36 6.82
CA ASP A 45 11.63 -15.58 6.40
C ASP A 45 12.38 -15.33 5.08
N PRO A 46 13.72 -15.48 5.07
CA PRO A 46 14.52 -15.28 3.86
C PRO A 46 14.30 -16.36 2.79
N GLN A 47 13.63 -17.46 3.12
CA GLN A 47 13.29 -18.51 2.17
C GLN A 47 12.02 -18.18 1.36
N LEU A 48 11.21 -17.23 1.84
CA LEU A 48 10.01 -16.78 1.14
C LEU A 48 10.35 -15.60 0.22
N SER A 49 10.30 -15.85 -1.08
CA SER A 49 10.55 -14.87 -2.12
C SER A 49 9.32 -13.98 -2.38
N ARG A 50 9.56 -12.72 -2.71
CA ARG A 50 8.55 -11.77 -3.22
C ARG A 50 8.56 -11.64 -4.73
N GLU A 51 9.47 -12.32 -5.40
CA GLU A 51 9.65 -12.28 -6.84
C GLU A 51 8.67 -13.22 -7.53
N PRO A 52 7.57 -12.74 -8.15
CA PRO A 52 6.53 -13.61 -8.70
C PRO A 52 7.05 -14.50 -9.83
N TRP A 53 8.10 -14.06 -10.56
CA TRP A 53 8.73 -14.87 -11.61
C TRP A 53 9.47 -16.11 -11.12
N ARG A 54 9.64 -16.26 -9.79
CA ARG A 54 10.16 -17.48 -9.16
C ARG A 54 9.09 -18.55 -8.93
N LEU A 55 7.82 -18.21 -9.11
CA LEU A 55 6.75 -19.19 -8.99
C LEU A 55 6.81 -20.19 -10.15
N PRO A 56 6.71 -21.51 -9.89
CA PRO A 56 6.65 -22.51 -10.96
C PRO A 56 5.52 -22.28 -11.97
N ALA A 57 4.42 -21.68 -11.52
CA ALA A 57 3.27 -21.34 -12.37
C ALA A 57 3.38 -19.97 -13.05
N TRP A 58 4.51 -19.26 -12.93
CA TRP A 58 4.65 -17.90 -13.48
C TRP A 58 4.36 -17.82 -14.98
N ASP A 59 4.90 -18.73 -15.76
CA ASP A 59 4.70 -18.75 -17.22
C ASP A 59 3.23 -18.96 -17.60
N THR A 60 2.46 -19.65 -16.75
CA THR A 60 1.02 -19.83 -16.91
C THR A 60 0.24 -18.58 -16.48
N LEU A 61 0.69 -17.90 -15.43
CA LEU A 61 0.03 -16.71 -14.89
C LEU A 61 0.39 -15.44 -15.66
N ARG A 62 1.60 -15.39 -16.21
CA ARG A 62 2.14 -14.24 -16.94
C ARG A 62 1.24 -13.72 -18.05
N PRO A 63 0.60 -14.52 -18.92
CA PRO A 63 -0.30 -14.00 -19.95
C PRO A 63 -1.49 -13.19 -19.41
N PHE A 64 -1.89 -13.43 -18.17
CA PHE A 64 -2.98 -12.70 -17.50
C PHE A 64 -2.53 -11.40 -16.85
N VAL A 65 -1.21 -11.20 -16.73
CA VAL A 65 -0.59 -10.04 -16.07
C VAL A 65 0.29 -9.27 -17.05
N ALA A 66 0.65 -9.92 -18.20
CA ALA A 66 1.75 -9.55 -19.05
C ALA A 66 1.42 -8.54 -20.14
N ASP A 67 2.50 -7.90 -20.56
CA ASP A 67 2.67 -7.03 -21.73
C ASP A 67 2.06 -5.64 -21.63
N SER A 68 1.74 -5.21 -20.44
CA SER A 68 1.35 -3.83 -20.19
C SER A 68 2.53 -3.03 -19.56
N THR A 69 2.53 -1.72 -19.78
CA THR A 69 3.42 -0.80 -19.04
C THR A 69 3.29 -1.00 -17.53
N LEU A 70 2.10 -1.36 -17.05
CA LEU A 70 1.81 -1.65 -15.65
C LEU A 70 2.63 -2.83 -15.15
N GLU A 71 2.72 -3.95 -15.88
CA GLU A 71 3.53 -5.10 -15.48
C GLU A 71 5.00 -4.73 -15.35
N ARG A 72 5.57 -4.11 -16.38
CA ARG A 72 6.98 -3.70 -16.37
C ARG A 72 7.29 -2.76 -15.19
N THR A 73 6.38 -1.84 -14.91
CA THR A 73 6.51 -0.92 -13.77
C THR A 73 6.41 -1.66 -12.45
N THR A 74 5.40 -2.52 -12.27
CA THR A 74 5.16 -3.27 -11.04
C THR A 74 6.32 -4.20 -10.68
N LEU A 75 6.89 -4.90 -11.67
CA LEU A 75 8.04 -5.79 -11.45
C LEU A 75 9.32 -5.03 -11.06
N GLN A 76 9.37 -3.71 -11.30
CA GLN A 76 10.46 -2.86 -10.81
C GLN A 76 10.25 -2.34 -9.39
N TRP A 77 9.06 -2.45 -8.84
CA TRP A 77 8.78 -1.96 -7.49
C TRP A 77 9.64 -2.68 -6.45
N MET A 78 10.07 -1.93 -5.47
CA MET A 78 10.85 -2.47 -4.34
C MET A 78 10.13 -3.65 -3.68
N LEU A 79 8.80 -3.60 -3.59
CA LEU A 79 7.96 -4.63 -3.00
C LEU A 79 8.06 -6.00 -3.71
N MET A 80 8.33 -5.99 -5.03
CA MET A 80 8.38 -7.18 -5.88
C MET A 80 9.80 -7.71 -6.10
N ASN A 81 10.74 -7.31 -5.27
CA ASN A 81 12.14 -7.70 -5.42
C ASN A 81 12.72 -8.25 -4.12
N ASP A 82 13.57 -9.26 -4.23
CA ASP A 82 14.33 -9.80 -3.11
C ASP A 82 15.72 -9.12 -2.98
N PRO A 83 16.45 -9.34 -1.87
CA PRO A 83 17.85 -8.99 -1.79
C PRO A 83 18.68 -9.63 -2.92
N PRO A 84 19.68 -8.97 -3.49
CA PRO A 84 20.25 -7.67 -3.05
C PRO A 84 19.52 -6.44 -3.62
N LYS A 85 18.64 -6.60 -4.64
CA LYS A 85 17.99 -5.49 -5.33
C LYS A 85 17.06 -4.72 -4.38
N HIS A 86 16.20 -5.41 -3.63
CA HIS A 86 15.37 -4.82 -2.57
C HIS A 86 16.20 -4.00 -1.59
N THR A 87 17.29 -4.59 -1.05
CA THR A 87 18.13 -3.91 -0.06
C THR A 87 18.76 -2.62 -0.62
N ARG A 88 19.19 -2.65 -1.89
CA ARG A 88 19.73 -1.48 -2.57
C ARG A 88 18.70 -0.38 -2.72
N LEU A 89 17.50 -0.70 -3.23
CA LEU A 89 16.41 0.26 -3.43
C LEU A 89 15.97 0.85 -2.10
N ARG A 90 15.74 0.01 -1.09
CA ARG A 90 15.32 0.45 0.24
C ARG A 90 16.33 1.40 0.88
N ARG A 91 17.64 1.17 0.69
CA ARG A 91 18.68 2.06 1.21
C ARG A 91 18.59 3.46 0.59
N LEU A 92 18.29 3.56 -0.70
CA LEU A 92 18.12 4.86 -1.37
C LEU A 92 16.94 5.65 -0.80
N VAL A 93 15.82 4.98 -0.54
CA VAL A 93 14.59 5.64 -0.08
C VAL A 93 14.62 5.94 1.43
N ASN A 94 15.29 5.12 2.23
CA ASN A 94 15.32 5.27 3.70
C ASN A 94 15.85 6.63 4.16
N GLY A 95 16.65 7.31 3.35
CA GLY A 95 17.13 8.66 3.65
C GLY A 95 16.02 9.67 3.86
N ALA A 96 14.99 9.61 3.02
CA ALA A 96 13.83 10.51 3.03
C ALA A 96 12.88 10.26 4.21
N PHE A 97 12.95 9.08 4.85
CA PHE A 97 12.05 8.68 5.93
C PHE A 97 12.73 8.61 7.30
N LYS A 98 13.87 9.28 7.47
CA LYS A 98 14.53 9.37 8.78
C LYS A 98 13.72 10.26 9.72
N PRO A 99 13.70 9.95 11.05
CA PRO A 99 12.92 10.72 12.03
C PRO A 99 13.10 12.24 11.96
N PRO A 100 14.32 12.80 11.81
CA PRO A 100 14.46 14.25 11.69
C PRO A 100 13.81 14.84 10.43
N VAL A 101 13.82 14.10 9.30
CA VAL A 101 13.16 14.54 8.06
C VAL A 101 11.64 14.53 8.23
N ILE A 102 11.11 13.47 8.84
CA ILE A 102 9.67 13.38 9.12
C ILE A 102 9.21 14.48 10.08
N GLU A 103 10.00 14.77 11.12
CA GLU A 103 9.66 15.85 12.06
C GLU A 103 9.67 17.24 11.38
N ALA A 104 10.60 17.46 10.47
CA ALA A 104 10.66 18.70 9.69
C ALA A 104 9.42 18.90 8.77
N LEU A 105 8.70 17.83 8.43
CA LEU A 105 7.45 17.93 7.66
C LEU A 105 6.27 18.48 8.47
N ARG A 106 6.34 18.50 9.79
CA ARG A 106 5.22 18.93 10.66
C ARG A 106 4.70 20.31 10.29
N GLU A 107 5.61 21.27 10.14
CA GLU A 107 5.24 22.64 9.74
C GLU A 107 4.61 22.66 8.35
N ARG A 108 5.21 21.96 7.41
CA ARG A 108 4.71 21.87 6.03
C ARG A 108 3.34 21.20 5.93
N ILE A 109 3.12 20.14 6.70
CA ILE A 109 1.80 19.48 6.82
C ILE A 109 0.76 20.47 7.35
N GLY A 110 1.11 21.29 8.35
CA GLY A 110 0.23 22.35 8.86
C GLY A 110 -0.15 23.32 7.75
N GLN A 111 0.83 23.86 7.00
CA GLN A 111 0.59 24.77 5.89
C GLN A 111 -0.34 24.17 4.83
N ILE A 112 -0.08 22.92 4.39
CA ILE A 112 -0.93 22.24 3.40
C ILE A 112 -2.36 22.07 3.95
N THR A 113 -2.47 21.72 5.24
CA THR A 113 -3.78 21.58 5.90
C THR A 113 -4.54 22.90 5.90
N ASP A 114 -3.89 23.99 6.27
CA ASP A 114 -4.51 25.32 6.29
C ASP A 114 -4.93 25.77 4.89
N GLU A 115 -4.10 25.54 3.88
CA GLU A 115 -4.43 25.80 2.47
C GLU A 115 -5.69 25.04 2.03
N LEU A 116 -5.78 23.74 2.35
CA LEU A 116 -6.91 22.89 1.99
C LEU A 116 -8.18 23.31 2.75
N LEU A 117 -8.07 23.61 4.04
CA LEU A 117 -9.20 24.10 4.84
C LEU A 117 -9.72 25.44 4.36
N ALA A 118 -8.83 26.35 3.93
CA ALA A 118 -9.23 27.64 3.39
C ALA A 118 -10.00 27.55 2.07
N ALA A 119 -9.83 26.43 1.33
CA ALA A 119 -10.58 26.17 0.10
C ALA A 119 -11.96 25.54 0.34
N LEU A 120 -12.27 25.14 1.57
CA LEU A 120 -13.58 24.57 1.95
C LEU A 120 -14.58 25.70 2.25
N PRO A 121 -15.91 25.40 2.22
CA PRO A 121 -16.93 26.34 2.65
C PRO A 121 -16.66 26.89 4.06
N ALA A 122 -16.96 28.16 4.27
CA ALA A 122 -16.71 28.81 5.55
C ALA A 122 -17.43 28.11 6.72
N PRO A 123 -16.85 28.14 7.94
CA PRO A 123 -17.51 27.62 9.13
C PRO A 123 -18.90 28.25 9.31
N GLY A 124 -19.92 27.41 9.50
CA GLY A 124 -21.31 27.84 9.62
C GLY A 124 -22.05 27.97 8.27
N SER A 125 -21.41 27.71 7.16
CA SER A 125 -22.11 27.54 5.87
C SER A 125 -23.08 26.34 5.95
N ALA A 126 -24.29 26.52 5.39
CA ALA A 126 -25.23 25.42 5.19
C ALA A 126 -24.88 24.56 3.95
N GLU A 127 -23.87 24.92 3.21
CA GLU A 127 -23.43 24.21 2.01
C GLU A 127 -22.65 22.93 2.41
N PRO A 128 -23.14 21.75 2.06
CA PRO A 128 -22.43 20.51 2.32
C PRO A 128 -21.17 20.41 1.44
N PHE A 129 -20.09 19.89 1.98
CA PHE A 129 -18.87 19.60 1.22
C PHE A 129 -18.42 18.16 1.46
N ASP A 130 -17.69 17.61 0.49
CA ASP A 130 -17.09 16.28 0.62
C ASP A 130 -15.71 16.41 1.27
N LEU A 131 -15.63 15.96 2.52
CA LEU A 131 -14.38 15.94 3.29
C LEU A 131 -13.30 15.06 2.65
N MET A 132 -13.71 13.98 1.96
CA MET A 132 -12.76 13.07 1.32
C MET A 132 -12.03 13.77 0.18
N THR A 133 -12.76 14.39 -0.72
CA THR A 133 -12.16 15.07 -1.89
C THR A 133 -11.56 16.43 -1.52
N GLY A 134 -12.11 17.11 -0.52
CA GLY A 134 -11.63 18.43 -0.11
C GLY A 134 -10.39 18.40 0.80
N LEU A 135 -10.22 17.37 1.61
CA LEU A 135 -9.13 17.30 2.60
C LEU A 135 -8.44 15.93 2.66
N ALA A 136 -9.20 14.84 2.90
CA ALA A 136 -8.61 13.57 3.29
C ALA A 136 -7.78 12.89 2.18
N GLN A 137 -8.13 13.09 0.92
CA GLN A 137 -7.36 12.61 -0.23
C GLN A 137 -6.21 13.55 -0.60
N PRO A 138 -6.40 14.88 -0.80
CA PRO A 138 -5.33 15.75 -1.26
C PRO A 138 -4.22 15.95 -0.22
N LEU A 139 -4.52 15.94 1.08
CA LEU A 139 -3.51 16.15 2.11
C LEU A 139 -2.36 15.14 2.06
N PRO A 140 -2.58 13.81 2.17
CA PRO A 140 -1.48 12.86 2.11
C PRO A 140 -0.79 12.83 0.75
N VAL A 141 -1.50 13.07 -0.35
CA VAL A 141 -0.91 13.13 -1.69
C VAL A 141 0.08 14.28 -1.77
N ARG A 142 -0.30 15.51 -1.36
CA ARG A 142 0.62 16.66 -1.36
C ARG A 142 1.82 16.44 -0.45
N VAL A 143 1.61 15.86 0.74
CA VAL A 143 2.71 15.57 1.67
C VAL A 143 3.71 14.57 1.07
N ILE A 144 3.24 13.46 0.47
CA ILE A 144 4.17 12.49 -0.13
C ILE A 144 4.90 13.07 -1.34
N CYS A 145 4.26 13.92 -2.11
CA CYS A 145 4.87 14.58 -3.24
C CYS A 145 5.96 15.56 -2.80
N ASP A 146 5.74 16.32 -1.73
CA ASP A 146 6.77 17.18 -1.14
C ASP A 146 7.98 16.34 -0.67
N VAL A 147 7.73 15.17 -0.03
CA VAL A 147 8.79 14.24 0.39
C VAL A 147 9.60 13.69 -0.79
N LEU A 148 8.93 13.45 -1.90
CA LEU A 148 9.55 12.90 -3.11
C LEU A 148 10.13 13.98 -4.04
N GLY A 149 9.89 15.27 -3.75
CA GLY A 149 10.32 16.39 -4.59
C GLY A 149 9.56 16.47 -5.91
N LEU A 150 8.30 16.02 -5.95
CA LEU A 150 7.45 16.09 -7.14
C LEU A 150 6.81 17.49 -7.25
N PRO A 151 6.73 18.07 -8.46
CA PRO A 151 6.07 19.37 -8.67
C PRO A 151 4.58 19.30 -8.37
N ALA A 152 4.02 20.38 -7.80
CA ALA A 152 2.59 20.47 -7.52
C ALA A 152 1.69 20.40 -8.77
N ALA A 153 2.25 20.64 -9.94
CA ALA A 153 1.53 20.57 -11.22
C ALA A 153 1.28 19.14 -11.72
N ASP A 154 1.85 18.15 -11.05
CA ASP A 154 1.76 16.74 -11.44
C ASP A 154 0.71 15.95 -10.64
N PHE A 155 -0.20 16.67 -9.91
CA PHE A 155 -1.29 16.06 -9.10
C PHE A 155 -2.66 16.27 -9.71
#